data_23d05a65bcd5ddbc06e2fc5194aa2d5d
#
_entry.id   23d05a65bcd5ddbc06e2fc5194aa2d5d
#
_cell.length_a   1.000
_cell.length_b   1.000
_cell.length_c   1.000
_cell.angle_alpha   90.00
_cell.angle_beta   90.00
_cell.angle_gamma   90.00
#
_symmetry.space_group_name_H-M   'P 1'
#
loop_
_entity.id
_entity.type
_entity.pdbx_description
1 polymer ?
#
loop_
_entity_poly.entity_id
_entity_poly.type
_entity_poly.pdbx_seq_one_letter_code
_entity_poly.pdbx_strand_id
1 'polypeptide(L)'
;MTRKTTILIADDHAILRVGLATVLNTFDDFAVVGEAEGGASTLRKAKECHPDVIILDLMMPGMDGVETTRRLISDNPGSRILILTTFGTSDGISRALEAGALGAILKNADINELADAIRCVARGKRSVSRELVRIMAEDPPVDDLTPRQLEILGSLVRGLTSVDIAKELRISSDMVREHTSALFRKLGAANRAEAVAIALREHLLKI
;
A
#
# COMPACT_ATOMS: atom_id res chain seq x y z
N MET A 1 15.53 33.49 -1.97
CA MET A 1 14.42 32.60 -2.40
C MET A 1 14.62 31.25 -1.70
N THR A 2 13.70 30.83 -0.87
CA THR A 2 13.74 29.49 -0.26
C THR A 2 13.58 28.42 -1.34
N ARG A 3 14.41 27.39 -1.32
CA ARG A 3 14.30 26.25 -2.24
C ARG A 3 12.94 25.58 -2.06
N LYS A 4 12.19 25.44 -3.16
CA LYS A 4 10.91 24.71 -3.14
C LYS A 4 11.15 23.22 -2.93
N THR A 5 10.26 22.56 -2.18
CA THR A 5 10.21 21.11 -2.08
C THR A 5 9.71 20.52 -3.41
N THR A 6 10.52 19.70 -4.04
CA THR A 6 10.16 19.04 -5.31
C THR A 6 9.37 17.76 -5.06
N ILE A 7 8.28 17.55 -5.81
CA ILE A 7 7.32 16.48 -5.58
C ILE A 7 7.13 15.67 -6.86
N LEU A 8 7.22 14.35 -6.76
CA LEU A 8 6.75 13.40 -7.76
C LEU A 8 5.41 12.82 -7.29
N ILE A 9 4.38 12.84 -8.15
CA ILE A 9 3.07 12.25 -7.87
C ILE A 9 2.92 10.96 -8.66
N ALA A 10 2.60 9.87 -7.97
CA ALA A 10 2.38 8.55 -8.55
C ALA A 10 1.01 8.02 -8.17
N ASP A 11 0.10 7.92 -9.14
CA ASP A 11 -1.29 7.47 -8.98
C ASP A 11 -1.79 7.00 -10.35
N ASP A 12 -2.57 5.94 -10.44
CA ASP A 12 -3.13 5.46 -11.71
C ASP A 12 -4.36 6.27 -12.17
N HIS A 13 -4.97 7.05 -11.25
CA HIS A 13 -6.10 7.93 -11.55
C HIS A 13 -5.65 9.28 -12.13
N ALA A 14 -5.71 9.44 -13.46
CA ALA A 14 -5.23 10.63 -14.16
C ALA A 14 -5.85 11.95 -13.64
N ILE A 15 -7.15 11.98 -13.36
CA ILE A 15 -7.85 13.19 -12.88
C ILE A 15 -7.32 13.61 -11.51
N LEU A 16 -7.14 12.67 -10.60
CA LEU A 16 -6.59 12.94 -9.27
C LEU A 16 -5.15 13.45 -9.37
N ARG A 17 -4.33 12.83 -10.19
CA ARG A 17 -2.93 13.19 -10.42
C ARG A 17 -2.80 14.63 -10.90
N VAL A 18 -3.56 14.99 -11.97
CA VAL A 18 -3.57 16.36 -12.52
C VAL A 18 -4.14 17.37 -11.50
N GLY A 19 -5.22 16.99 -10.79
CA GLY A 19 -5.82 17.83 -9.75
C GLY A 19 -4.83 18.13 -8.62
N LEU A 20 -4.16 17.12 -8.09
CA LEU A 20 -3.15 17.27 -7.04
C LEU A 20 -1.96 18.12 -7.52
N ALA A 21 -1.47 17.88 -8.74
CA ALA A 21 -0.37 18.67 -9.30
C ALA A 21 -0.76 20.16 -9.41
N THR A 22 -1.97 20.43 -9.87
CA THR A 22 -2.49 21.79 -9.99
C THR A 22 -2.56 22.47 -8.63
N VAL A 23 -3.17 21.82 -7.64
CA VAL A 23 -3.36 22.41 -6.31
C VAL A 23 -2.02 22.54 -5.56
N LEU A 24 -1.15 21.52 -5.60
CA LEU A 24 0.14 21.59 -4.93
C LEU A 24 1.04 22.68 -5.50
N ASN A 25 0.96 22.96 -6.80
CA ASN A 25 1.71 24.06 -7.42
C ASN A 25 1.18 25.46 -7.03
N THR A 26 0.02 25.59 -6.37
CA THR A 26 -0.43 26.88 -5.81
C THR A 26 0.31 27.27 -4.53
N PHE A 27 0.96 26.32 -3.86
CA PHE A 27 1.78 26.62 -2.68
C PHE A 27 3.14 27.17 -3.08
N ASP A 28 3.58 28.22 -2.40
CA ASP A 28 4.86 28.89 -2.71
C ASP A 28 6.08 28.01 -2.45
N ASP A 29 5.96 27.05 -1.54
CA ASP A 29 7.03 26.18 -1.08
C ASP A 29 7.08 24.81 -1.79
N PHE A 30 6.18 24.54 -2.75
CA PHE A 30 6.14 23.30 -3.52
C PHE A 30 6.39 23.49 -5.01
N ALA A 31 6.89 22.42 -5.64
CA ALA A 31 6.98 22.30 -7.10
C ALA A 31 6.78 20.84 -7.49
N VAL A 32 5.71 20.54 -8.23
CA VAL A 32 5.53 19.20 -8.82
C VAL A 32 6.44 19.09 -10.03
N VAL A 33 7.41 18.17 -9.97
CA VAL A 33 8.45 17.98 -10.99
C VAL A 33 8.22 16.75 -11.85
N GLY A 34 7.20 15.94 -11.54
CA GLY A 34 6.86 14.76 -12.34
C GLY A 34 5.55 14.12 -11.90
N GLU A 35 4.98 13.37 -12.83
CA GLU A 35 3.78 12.57 -12.65
C GLU A 35 4.02 11.16 -13.18
N ALA A 36 3.56 10.12 -12.47
CA ALA A 36 3.68 8.72 -12.87
C ALA A 36 2.33 8.01 -12.73
N GLU A 37 2.02 7.10 -13.65
CA GLU A 37 0.74 6.37 -13.71
C GLU A 37 0.81 4.96 -13.10
N GLY A 38 1.95 4.57 -12.51
CA GLY A 38 2.15 3.25 -11.93
C GLY A 38 3.57 3.06 -11.43
N GLY A 39 3.82 1.95 -10.74
CA GLY A 39 5.08 1.70 -10.05
C GLY A 39 6.31 1.76 -10.95
N ALA A 40 6.27 1.12 -12.12
CA ALA A 40 7.42 1.11 -13.04
C ALA A 40 7.77 2.52 -13.56
N SER A 41 6.77 3.34 -13.88
CA SER A 41 6.98 4.74 -14.30
C SER A 41 7.46 5.60 -13.12
N THR A 42 7.02 5.31 -11.89
CA THR A 42 7.49 5.98 -10.68
C THR A 42 8.98 5.78 -10.47
N LEU A 43 9.46 4.53 -10.55
CA LEU A 43 10.90 4.21 -10.41
C LEU A 43 11.75 4.96 -11.43
N ARG A 44 11.32 4.98 -12.69
CA ARG A 44 12.03 5.70 -13.76
C ARG A 44 12.07 7.21 -13.49
N LYS A 45 10.92 7.81 -13.21
CA LYS A 45 10.81 9.26 -12.98
C LYS A 45 11.51 9.71 -11.69
N ALA A 46 11.52 8.91 -10.65
CA ALA A 46 12.29 9.20 -9.44
C ALA A 46 13.78 9.35 -9.73
N LYS A 47 14.33 8.53 -10.65
CA LYS A 47 15.73 8.65 -11.11
C LYS A 47 15.98 9.85 -12.00
N GLU A 48 14.98 10.26 -12.80
CA GLU A 48 15.11 11.40 -13.70
C GLU A 48 14.97 12.76 -12.98
N CYS A 49 13.98 12.86 -12.06
CA CYS A 49 13.60 14.13 -11.45
C CYS A 49 14.26 14.37 -10.09
N HIS A 50 14.80 13.34 -9.43
CA HIS A 50 15.35 13.41 -8.06
C HIS A 50 14.45 14.19 -7.08
N PRO A 51 13.19 13.79 -6.88
CA PRO A 51 12.24 14.54 -6.07
C PRO A 51 12.63 14.51 -4.59
N ASP A 52 12.30 15.59 -3.87
CA ASP A 52 12.45 15.64 -2.42
C ASP A 52 11.42 14.76 -1.71
N VAL A 53 10.20 14.63 -2.30
CA VAL A 53 9.11 13.78 -1.78
C VAL A 53 8.42 13.07 -2.95
N ILE A 54 8.08 11.80 -2.73
CA ILE A 54 7.25 11.01 -3.66
C ILE A 54 5.90 10.79 -2.97
N ILE A 55 4.82 11.30 -3.55
CA ILE A 55 3.45 10.96 -3.18
C ILE A 55 3.08 9.74 -3.99
N LEU A 56 2.74 8.64 -3.32
CA LEU A 56 2.58 7.33 -3.95
C LEU A 56 1.25 6.70 -3.57
N ASP A 57 0.41 6.41 -4.57
CA ASP A 57 -0.77 5.59 -4.34
C ASP A 57 -0.38 4.17 -3.93
N LEU A 58 -1.14 3.63 -2.98
CA LEU A 58 -0.95 2.26 -2.52
C LEU A 58 -1.44 1.25 -3.56
N MET A 59 -2.57 1.55 -4.21
CA MET A 59 -3.26 0.63 -5.11
C MET A 59 -3.05 1.04 -6.57
N MET A 60 -2.06 0.43 -7.21
CA MET A 60 -1.79 0.65 -8.64
C MET A 60 -1.71 -0.69 -9.38
N PRO A 61 -2.17 -0.75 -10.65
CA PRO A 61 -2.07 -1.95 -11.47
C PRO A 61 -0.63 -2.42 -11.68
N GLY A 62 -0.41 -3.71 -11.63
CA GLY A 62 0.88 -4.34 -11.87
C GLY A 62 1.80 -4.27 -10.66
N MET A 63 2.56 -3.18 -10.50
CA MET A 63 3.41 -2.95 -9.34
C MET A 63 2.71 -2.00 -8.38
N ASP A 64 2.28 -2.53 -7.23
CA ASP A 64 1.60 -1.78 -6.18
C ASP A 64 2.53 -0.80 -5.43
N GLY A 65 1.94 0.01 -4.55
CA GLY A 65 2.68 1.02 -3.78
C GLY A 65 3.67 0.41 -2.78
N VAL A 66 3.38 -0.76 -2.22
CA VAL A 66 4.30 -1.45 -1.28
C VAL A 66 5.56 -1.91 -2.00
N GLU A 67 5.40 -2.60 -3.12
CA GLU A 67 6.55 -3.07 -3.92
C GLU A 67 7.32 -1.88 -4.53
N THR A 68 6.61 -0.83 -4.97
CA THR A 68 7.23 0.40 -5.46
C THR A 68 8.05 1.08 -4.37
N THR A 69 7.52 1.18 -3.14
CA THR A 69 8.24 1.71 -1.97
C THR A 69 9.51 0.92 -1.71
N ARG A 70 9.41 -0.42 -1.65
CA ARG A 70 10.56 -1.30 -1.39
C ARG A 70 11.67 -1.08 -2.42
N ARG A 71 11.34 -0.98 -3.71
CA ARG A 71 12.32 -0.74 -4.77
C ARG A 71 12.91 0.66 -4.73
N LEU A 72 12.10 1.70 -4.47
CA LEU A 72 12.59 3.07 -4.30
C LEU A 72 13.61 3.17 -3.17
N ILE A 73 13.31 2.56 -2.01
CA ILE A 73 14.22 2.54 -0.85
C ILE A 73 15.48 1.70 -1.12
N SER A 74 15.34 0.57 -1.83
CA SER A 74 16.49 -0.23 -2.25
C SER A 74 17.42 0.53 -3.21
N ASP A 75 16.85 1.26 -4.17
CA ASP A 75 17.62 2.05 -5.16
C ASP A 75 18.23 3.31 -4.51
N ASN A 76 17.51 3.95 -3.60
CA ASN A 76 17.96 5.14 -2.86
C ASN A 76 17.37 5.14 -1.44
N PRO A 77 18.13 4.72 -0.41
CA PRO A 77 17.69 4.72 0.99
C PRO A 77 17.28 6.09 1.54
N GLY A 78 17.65 7.18 0.87
CA GLY A 78 17.24 8.55 1.20
C GLY A 78 15.90 8.97 0.62
N SER A 79 15.20 8.11 -0.12
CA SER A 79 13.88 8.42 -0.71
C SER A 79 12.86 8.70 0.39
N ARG A 80 12.09 9.77 0.21
CA ARG A 80 11.06 10.19 1.16
C ARG A 80 9.69 9.98 0.52
N ILE A 81 8.97 8.98 1.02
CA ILE A 81 7.73 8.50 0.44
C ILE A 81 6.57 8.79 1.38
N LEU A 82 5.54 9.44 0.86
CA LEU A 82 4.25 9.67 1.49
C LEU A 82 3.20 8.85 0.73
N ILE A 83 2.63 7.85 1.39
CA ILE A 83 1.55 7.04 0.83
C ILE A 83 0.25 7.87 0.81
N LEU A 84 -0.44 7.86 -0.31
CA LEU A 84 -1.75 8.46 -0.50
C LEU A 84 -2.73 7.36 -0.89
N THR A 85 -3.80 7.13 -0.10
CA THR A 85 -4.72 6.01 -0.31
C THR A 85 -6.18 6.38 -0.11
N THR A 86 -7.11 5.77 -0.85
CA THR A 86 -8.56 5.99 -0.68
C THR A 86 -9.12 5.32 0.57
N PHE A 87 -8.81 4.04 0.75
CA PHE A 87 -9.09 3.23 1.92
C PHE A 87 -7.89 2.30 2.04
N GLY A 88 -6.99 2.64 2.95
CA GLY A 88 -5.91 1.71 3.25
C GLY A 88 -6.48 0.53 4.01
N THR A 89 -6.26 -0.68 3.49
CA THR A 89 -6.23 -1.80 4.38
C THR A 89 -5.11 -1.53 5.38
N SER A 90 -5.36 -1.74 6.66
CA SER A 90 -4.35 -1.56 7.71
C SER A 90 -3.06 -2.30 7.35
N ASP A 91 -3.18 -3.48 6.72
CA ASP A 91 -2.07 -4.30 6.21
C ASP A 91 -1.26 -3.58 5.13
N GLY A 92 -1.90 -3.06 4.10
CA GLY A 92 -1.19 -2.38 3.00
C GLY A 92 -0.41 -1.15 3.47
N ILE A 93 -1.01 -0.35 4.38
CA ILE A 93 -0.35 0.82 4.96
C ILE A 93 0.83 0.40 5.83
N SER A 94 0.65 -0.60 6.71
CA SER A 94 1.69 -1.12 7.60
C SER A 94 2.88 -1.63 6.79
N ARG A 95 2.63 -2.45 5.77
CA ARG A 95 3.66 -2.98 4.88
C ARG A 95 4.41 -1.89 4.10
N ALA A 96 3.72 -0.82 3.69
CA ALA A 96 4.38 0.32 3.04
C ALA A 96 5.27 1.10 4.01
N LEU A 97 4.82 1.29 5.27
CA LEU A 97 5.62 1.92 6.32
C LEU A 97 6.83 1.06 6.71
N GLU A 98 6.69 -0.26 6.79
CA GLU A 98 7.77 -1.22 7.02
C GLU A 98 8.76 -1.27 5.85
N ALA A 99 8.27 -1.12 4.63
CA ALA A 99 9.10 -1.02 3.43
C ALA A 99 9.91 0.30 3.36
N GLY A 100 9.65 1.26 4.27
CA GLY A 100 10.42 2.49 4.40
C GLY A 100 9.67 3.77 4.03
N ALA A 101 8.36 3.73 3.79
CA ALA A 101 7.58 4.96 3.65
C ALA A 101 7.61 5.76 4.95
N LEU A 102 7.75 7.09 4.84
CA LEU A 102 7.81 7.99 6.00
C LEU A 102 6.44 8.46 6.46
N GLY A 103 5.41 8.28 5.65
CA GLY A 103 4.06 8.70 6.04
C GLY A 103 2.98 8.06 5.23
N ALA A 104 1.75 8.23 5.72
CA ALA A 104 0.54 7.82 5.03
C ALA A 104 -0.61 8.78 5.35
N ILE A 105 -1.43 9.07 4.34
CA ILE A 105 -2.59 9.96 4.42
C ILE A 105 -3.70 9.46 3.49
N LEU A 106 -4.96 9.73 3.84
CA LEU A 106 -6.11 9.39 3.00
C LEU A 106 -6.26 10.37 1.82
N LYS A 107 -6.76 9.89 0.68
CA LYS A 107 -7.04 10.70 -0.51
C LYS A 107 -8.17 11.74 -0.30
N ASN A 108 -9.01 11.56 0.72
CA ASN A 108 -10.07 12.48 1.12
C ASN A 108 -9.63 13.49 2.18
N ALA A 109 -8.36 13.47 2.60
CA ALA A 109 -7.83 14.44 3.56
C ALA A 109 -7.86 15.87 3.01
N ASP A 110 -7.94 16.85 3.92
CA ASP A 110 -7.86 18.25 3.54
C ASP A 110 -6.50 18.57 2.91
N ILE A 111 -6.52 19.50 1.93
CA ILE A 111 -5.30 19.86 1.19
C ILE A 111 -4.21 20.46 2.10
N ASN A 112 -4.58 21.14 3.17
CA ASN A 112 -3.61 21.68 4.13
C ASN A 112 -2.99 20.54 4.96
N GLU A 113 -3.78 19.52 5.33
CA GLU A 113 -3.27 18.33 6.00
C GLU A 113 -2.26 17.58 5.11
N LEU A 114 -2.57 17.43 3.81
CA LEU A 114 -1.64 16.86 2.85
C LEU A 114 -0.37 17.71 2.72
N ALA A 115 -0.51 19.03 2.63
CA ALA A 115 0.64 19.94 2.55
C ALA A 115 1.55 19.84 3.79
N ASP A 116 0.97 19.74 4.98
CA ASP A 116 1.72 19.59 6.22
C ASP A 116 2.40 18.21 6.32
N ALA A 117 1.75 17.15 5.85
CA ALA A 117 2.35 15.82 5.74
C ALA A 117 3.55 15.83 4.77
N ILE A 118 3.42 16.47 3.60
CA ILE A 118 4.52 16.64 2.65
C ILE A 118 5.70 17.40 3.31
N ARG A 119 5.45 18.52 4.01
CA ARG A 119 6.49 19.27 4.71
C ARG A 119 7.17 18.43 5.79
N CYS A 120 6.41 17.62 6.50
CA CYS A 120 6.92 16.71 7.53
C CYS A 120 7.86 15.65 6.92
N VAL A 121 7.39 14.97 5.89
CA VAL A 121 8.13 13.92 5.15
C VAL A 121 9.38 14.53 4.45
N ALA A 122 9.27 15.72 3.88
CA ALA A 122 10.40 16.44 3.27
C ALA A 122 11.55 16.71 4.26
N ARG A 123 11.25 16.78 5.56
CA ARG A 123 12.25 16.88 6.63
C ARG A 123 12.75 15.55 7.17
N GLY A 124 12.35 14.44 6.53
CA GLY A 124 12.68 13.09 6.97
C GLY A 124 11.94 12.65 8.24
N LYS A 125 10.86 13.32 8.62
CA LYS A 125 10.04 12.98 9.79
C LYS A 125 8.85 12.10 9.40
N ARG A 126 8.45 11.21 10.30
CA ARG A 126 7.24 10.39 10.11
C ARG A 126 5.97 11.25 10.20
N SER A 127 5.01 10.97 9.30
CA SER A 127 3.70 11.63 9.24
C SER A 127 2.63 10.63 8.84
N VAL A 128 1.91 10.10 9.82
CA VAL A 128 0.74 9.23 9.60
C VAL A 128 -0.48 9.98 10.11
N SER A 129 -1.53 10.12 9.30
CA SER A 129 -2.74 10.85 9.71
C SER A 129 -3.41 10.15 10.91
N ARG A 130 -4.03 10.94 11.79
CA ARG A 130 -4.69 10.41 12.99
C ARG A 130 -5.78 9.39 12.67
N GLU A 131 -6.47 9.61 11.56
CA GLU A 131 -7.51 8.72 11.08
C GLU A 131 -6.94 7.35 10.69
N LEU A 132 -5.80 7.32 9.99
CA LEU A 132 -5.12 6.07 9.65
C LEU A 132 -4.57 5.36 10.88
N VAL A 133 -4.03 6.08 11.85
CA VAL A 133 -3.59 5.49 13.14
C VAL A 133 -4.77 4.81 13.85
N ARG A 134 -5.96 5.44 13.82
CA ARG A 134 -7.17 4.85 14.40
C ARG A 134 -7.62 3.61 13.64
N ILE A 135 -7.68 3.67 12.30
CA ILE A 135 -8.01 2.52 11.45
C ILE A 135 -7.07 1.34 11.72
N MET A 136 -5.77 1.59 11.75
CA MET A 136 -4.77 0.55 12.04
C MET A 136 -4.88 -0.05 13.45
N ALA A 137 -5.39 0.72 14.43
CA ALA A 137 -5.61 0.24 15.78
C ALA A 137 -6.91 -0.56 15.92
N GLU A 138 -7.97 -0.19 15.17
CA GLU A 138 -9.27 -0.87 15.17
C GLU A 138 -9.25 -2.15 14.30
N ASP A 139 -8.44 -2.18 13.25
CA ASP A 139 -8.27 -3.31 12.33
C ASP A 139 -6.76 -3.56 12.13
N PRO A 140 -6.10 -4.24 13.09
CA PRO A 140 -4.66 -4.43 13.04
C PRO A 140 -4.25 -5.24 11.79
N PRO A 141 -3.03 -5.01 11.25
CA PRO A 141 -2.55 -5.73 10.08
C PRO A 141 -2.64 -7.23 10.28
N VAL A 142 -3.03 -7.91 9.23
CA VAL A 142 -3.02 -9.38 9.23
C VAL A 142 -1.57 -9.86 9.20
N ASP A 143 -1.21 -10.79 10.09
CA ASP A 143 0.09 -11.45 10.08
C ASP A 143 0.43 -11.97 8.68
N ASP A 144 1.67 -11.82 8.25
CA ASP A 144 2.15 -12.31 6.94
C ASP A 144 1.76 -13.77 6.72
N LEU A 145 0.93 -13.98 5.70
CA LEU A 145 0.54 -15.32 5.30
C LEU A 145 1.70 -16.01 4.58
N THR A 146 1.98 -17.25 4.93
CA THR A 146 2.99 -18.02 4.20
C THR A 146 2.53 -18.26 2.75
N PRO A 147 3.46 -18.50 1.80
CA PRO A 147 3.09 -18.84 0.42
C PRO A 147 2.05 -19.96 0.35
N ARG A 148 2.17 -20.96 1.22
CA ARG A 148 1.23 -22.08 1.31
C ARG A 148 -0.16 -21.67 1.80
N GLN A 149 -0.23 -20.73 2.75
CA GLN A 149 -1.49 -20.18 3.23
C GLN A 149 -2.16 -19.31 2.15
N LEU A 150 -1.40 -18.57 1.36
CA LEU A 150 -1.92 -17.80 0.22
C LEU A 150 -2.48 -18.70 -0.88
N GLU A 151 -1.81 -19.83 -1.21
CA GLU A 151 -2.32 -20.82 -2.15
C GLU A 151 -3.67 -21.41 -1.69
N ILE A 152 -3.74 -21.78 -0.41
CA ILE A 152 -4.98 -22.31 0.19
C ILE A 152 -6.07 -21.25 0.19
N LEU A 153 -5.76 -20.00 0.56
CA LEU A 153 -6.70 -18.89 0.56
C LEU A 153 -7.26 -18.63 -0.84
N GLY A 154 -6.40 -18.64 -1.87
CA GLY A 154 -6.82 -18.54 -3.26
C GLY A 154 -7.77 -19.66 -3.68
N SER A 155 -7.51 -20.89 -3.24
CA SER A 155 -8.40 -22.04 -3.50
C SER A 155 -9.74 -21.93 -2.75
N LEU A 156 -9.72 -21.38 -1.53
CA LEU A 156 -10.93 -21.07 -0.75
C LEU A 156 -11.79 -20.01 -1.46
N VAL A 157 -11.19 -18.95 -1.98
CA VAL A 157 -11.91 -17.90 -2.74
C VAL A 157 -12.56 -18.46 -4.00
N ARG A 158 -11.90 -19.39 -4.71
CA ARG A 158 -12.49 -20.12 -5.86
C ARG A 158 -13.59 -21.11 -5.47
N GLY A 159 -13.90 -21.29 -4.20
CA GLY A 159 -14.97 -22.16 -3.75
C GLY A 159 -14.58 -23.62 -3.58
N LEU A 160 -13.30 -24.00 -3.69
CA LEU A 160 -12.84 -25.38 -3.60
C LEU A 160 -13.02 -25.97 -2.20
N THR A 161 -13.41 -27.25 -2.12
CA THR A 161 -13.49 -27.97 -0.85
C THR A 161 -12.08 -28.35 -0.35
N SER A 162 -11.95 -28.71 0.94
CA SER A 162 -10.66 -29.17 1.48
C SER A 162 -10.11 -30.39 0.74
N VAL A 163 -10.98 -31.24 0.20
CA VAL A 163 -10.59 -32.41 -0.60
C VAL A 163 -10.03 -31.99 -1.96
N ASP A 164 -10.67 -31.00 -2.60
CA ASP A 164 -10.21 -30.47 -3.89
C ASP A 164 -8.90 -29.73 -3.75
N ILE A 165 -8.76 -28.94 -2.69
CA ILE A 165 -7.51 -28.24 -2.32
C ILE A 165 -6.39 -29.25 -2.09
N ALA A 166 -6.66 -30.32 -1.36
CA ALA A 166 -5.68 -31.40 -1.11
C ALA A 166 -5.16 -32.01 -2.42
N LYS A 167 -6.07 -32.28 -3.38
CA LYS A 167 -5.72 -32.79 -4.71
C LYS A 167 -4.92 -31.78 -5.54
N GLU A 168 -5.39 -30.52 -5.60
CA GLU A 168 -4.75 -29.44 -6.36
C GLU A 168 -3.32 -29.19 -5.86
N LEU A 169 -3.16 -29.12 -4.54
CA LEU A 169 -1.88 -28.80 -3.91
C LEU A 169 -1.00 -30.01 -3.60
N ARG A 170 -1.46 -31.23 -3.93
CA ARG A 170 -0.78 -32.52 -3.73
C ARG A 170 -0.33 -32.76 -2.28
N ILE A 171 -1.24 -32.52 -1.33
CA ILE A 171 -1.05 -32.74 0.11
C ILE A 171 -2.22 -33.51 0.69
N SER A 172 -2.10 -33.95 1.95
CA SER A 172 -3.22 -34.61 2.64
C SER A 172 -4.32 -33.61 3.03
N SER A 173 -5.55 -34.12 3.14
CA SER A 173 -6.67 -33.31 3.64
C SER A 173 -6.46 -32.83 5.07
N ASP A 174 -5.67 -33.54 5.86
CA ASP A 174 -5.32 -33.13 7.24
C ASP A 174 -4.38 -31.93 7.24
N MET A 175 -3.37 -31.91 6.36
CA MET A 175 -2.50 -30.74 6.15
C MET A 175 -3.29 -29.53 5.65
N VAL A 176 -4.29 -29.72 4.74
CA VAL A 176 -5.17 -28.62 4.33
C VAL A 176 -5.92 -28.05 5.54
N ARG A 177 -6.48 -28.92 6.40
CA ARG A 177 -7.18 -28.49 7.61
C ARG A 177 -6.28 -27.74 8.59
N GLU A 178 -5.07 -28.23 8.80
CA GLU A 178 -4.09 -27.59 9.67
C GLU A 178 -3.72 -26.19 9.16
N HIS A 179 -3.36 -26.08 7.88
CA HIS A 179 -3.05 -24.80 7.25
C HIS A 179 -4.24 -23.84 7.23
N THR A 180 -5.46 -24.36 6.99
CA THR A 180 -6.69 -23.55 7.02
C THR A 180 -6.99 -23.04 8.42
N SER A 181 -6.81 -23.86 9.47
CA SER A 181 -6.99 -23.42 10.86
C SER A 181 -5.98 -22.36 11.26
N ALA A 182 -4.71 -22.53 10.86
CA ALA A 182 -3.67 -21.53 11.10
C ALA A 182 -3.95 -20.23 10.32
N LEU A 183 -4.42 -20.35 9.07
CA LEU A 183 -4.84 -19.23 8.22
C LEU A 183 -5.98 -18.45 8.88
N PHE A 184 -7.06 -19.12 9.31
CA PHE A 184 -8.20 -18.45 9.93
C PHE A 184 -7.80 -17.72 11.21
N ARG A 185 -6.94 -18.32 12.02
CA ARG A 185 -6.42 -17.68 13.23
C ARG A 185 -5.62 -16.41 12.90
N LYS A 186 -4.76 -16.44 11.86
CA LYS A 186 -4.00 -15.28 11.41
C LYS A 186 -4.88 -14.17 10.84
N LEU A 187 -5.94 -14.56 10.11
CA LEU A 187 -6.91 -13.61 9.56
C LEU A 187 -7.90 -13.09 10.61
N GLY A 188 -7.92 -13.65 11.82
CA GLY A 188 -8.98 -13.38 12.80
C GLY A 188 -10.37 -13.87 12.36
N ALA A 189 -10.44 -14.78 11.38
CA ALA A 189 -11.68 -15.27 10.80
C ALA A 189 -12.25 -16.44 11.61
N ALA A 190 -13.53 -16.38 11.96
CA ALA A 190 -14.22 -17.46 12.65
C ALA A 190 -14.64 -18.60 11.70
N ASN A 191 -14.74 -18.34 10.40
CA ASN A 191 -15.21 -19.32 9.41
C ASN A 191 -14.69 -18.97 8.00
N ARG A 192 -14.95 -19.91 7.04
CA ARG A 192 -14.54 -19.77 5.64
C ARG A 192 -15.08 -18.49 4.97
N ALA A 193 -16.36 -18.17 5.18
CA ALA A 193 -16.99 -17.02 4.52
C ALA A 193 -16.32 -15.71 4.98
N GLU A 194 -16.01 -15.61 6.25
CA GLU A 194 -15.32 -14.47 6.83
C GLU A 194 -13.87 -14.39 6.33
N ALA A 195 -13.15 -15.52 6.25
CA ALA A 195 -11.80 -15.55 5.69
C ALA A 195 -11.76 -15.09 4.23
N VAL A 196 -12.77 -15.50 3.40
CA VAL A 196 -12.90 -15.05 2.02
C VAL A 196 -13.23 -13.57 1.96
N ALA A 197 -14.13 -13.07 2.81
CA ALA A 197 -14.48 -11.65 2.88
C ALA A 197 -13.25 -10.78 3.24
N ILE A 198 -12.46 -11.22 4.24
CA ILE A 198 -11.21 -10.56 4.61
C ILE A 198 -10.21 -10.59 3.44
N ALA A 199 -10.02 -11.74 2.80
CA ALA A 199 -9.10 -11.87 1.66
C ALA A 199 -9.41 -10.91 0.51
N LEU A 200 -10.69 -10.70 0.22
CA LEU A 200 -11.16 -9.78 -0.82
C LEU A 200 -11.04 -8.32 -0.37
N ARG A 201 -11.42 -8.02 0.87
CA ARG A 201 -11.32 -6.68 1.45
C ARG A 201 -9.88 -6.21 1.54
N GLU A 202 -8.99 -7.07 2.05
CA GLU A 202 -7.57 -6.77 2.29
C GLU A 202 -6.69 -6.99 1.04
N HIS A 203 -7.29 -7.34 -0.11
CA HIS A 203 -6.58 -7.61 -1.36
C HIS A 203 -5.39 -8.57 -1.20
N LEU A 204 -5.54 -9.59 -0.33
CA LEU A 204 -4.47 -10.55 -0.03
C LEU A 204 -4.10 -11.45 -1.21
N LEU A 205 -4.93 -11.49 -2.24
CA LEU A 205 -4.73 -12.27 -3.45
C LEU A 205 -4.65 -11.36 -4.67
N LYS A 206 -3.68 -11.61 -5.54
CA LYS A 206 -3.66 -11.04 -6.90
C LYS A 206 -4.63 -11.86 -7.74
N ILE A 207 -5.89 -11.42 -7.86
CA ILE A 207 -6.91 -12.02 -8.71
C ILE A 207 -6.84 -11.38 -10.09
#